data_5055ac3f7f4b158b79ae2102a2be2cb6
#
_entry.id   5055ac3f7f4b158b79ae2102a2be2cb6
#
_cell.length_a   1.000
_cell.length_b   1.000
_cell.length_c   1.000
_cell.angle_alpha   90.00
_cell.angle_beta   90.00
_cell.angle_gamma   90.00
#
_symmetry.space_group_name_H-M   'P 1'
#
loop_
_entity.id
_entity.type
_entity.pdbx_description
1 polymer ?
#
loop_
_entity_poly.entity_id
_entity_poly.type
_entity_poly.pdbx_seq_one_letter_code
_entity_poly.pdbx_strand_id
1 'polypeptide(L)'
;MAGGRATRMGGVVKPLLEVCGEPMIMRVVGEIRNLCNRIILVYSDHTSRVVDLCMGPMGSVECVKGVGGYVEDLKLALNLVSLPALVVPADMPFIDPVILEGFLLKALLTPEPVVNLVDASRGPVGVTLFKEREGSWADVVVDGGYKLLDVDTWSDYEEAVRICRDIMVVGWAHR
;
A
#
# COMPACT_ATOMS: atom_id res chain seq x y z
N MET A 1 3.75 3.85 1.91
CA MET A 1 5.23 3.76 2.16
C MET A 1 5.91 3.21 0.92
N ALA A 2 6.86 3.93 0.31
CA ALA A 2 7.51 3.56 -0.97
C ALA A 2 9.06 3.54 -0.89
N GLY A 3 9.64 3.47 0.30
CA GLY A 3 11.08 3.61 0.55
C GLY A 3 11.95 2.35 0.42
N GLY A 4 11.38 1.20 0.09
CA GLY A 4 12.10 -0.09 0.05
C GLY A 4 13.18 -0.18 -1.03
N ARG A 5 14.28 -0.90 -0.74
CA ARG A 5 15.42 -1.10 -1.67
C ARG A 5 15.20 -2.18 -2.72
N ALA A 6 14.13 -2.97 -2.63
CA ALA A 6 13.80 -4.08 -3.55
C ALA A 6 15.00 -5.01 -3.87
N THR A 7 15.81 -5.35 -2.86
CA THR A 7 17.06 -6.13 -3.04
C THR A 7 16.79 -7.51 -3.64
N ARG A 8 15.66 -8.13 -3.31
CA ARG A 8 15.23 -9.43 -3.87
C ARG A 8 14.87 -9.36 -5.35
N MET A 9 14.64 -8.15 -5.89
CA MET A 9 14.31 -7.89 -7.29
C MET A 9 15.43 -7.15 -8.03
N GLY A 10 16.68 -7.23 -7.53
CA GLY A 10 17.83 -6.59 -8.18
C GLY A 10 17.85 -5.06 -8.05
N GLY A 11 17.16 -4.50 -7.05
CA GLY A 11 17.19 -3.07 -6.79
C GLY A 11 16.34 -2.22 -7.76
N VAL A 12 15.29 -2.77 -8.36
CA VAL A 12 14.36 -2.01 -9.18
C VAL A 12 13.55 -1.02 -8.34
N VAL A 13 13.06 0.04 -8.96
CA VAL A 13 12.13 0.97 -8.31
C VAL A 13 10.73 0.32 -8.29
N LYS A 14 10.52 -0.57 -7.32
CA LYS A 14 9.35 -1.45 -7.20
C LYS A 14 8.01 -0.73 -7.38
N PRO A 15 7.74 0.44 -6.74
CA PRO A 15 6.49 1.16 -6.89
C PRO A 15 6.17 1.60 -8.32
N LEU A 16 7.19 1.68 -9.19
CA LEU A 16 7.04 2.09 -10.61
C LEU A 16 6.90 0.90 -11.57
N LEU A 17 6.96 -0.34 -11.11
CA LEU A 17 6.67 -1.49 -11.95
C LEU A 17 5.19 -1.46 -12.37
N GLU A 18 4.96 -1.72 -13.65
CA GLU A 18 3.61 -1.68 -14.22
C GLU A 18 2.87 -3.01 -14.00
N VAL A 19 1.69 -2.90 -13.42
CA VAL A 19 0.74 -3.99 -13.28
C VAL A 19 -0.59 -3.54 -13.89
N CYS A 20 -1.16 -4.31 -14.80
CA CYS A 20 -2.35 -3.93 -15.58
C CYS A 20 -2.17 -2.61 -16.38
N GLY A 21 -0.96 -2.31 -16.87
CA GLY A 21 -0.68 -1.12 -17.67
C GLY A 21 -0.52 0.18 -16.89
N GLU A 22 -0.38 0.10 -15.57
CA GLU A 22 -0.20 1.26 -14.70
C GLU A 22 0.81 0.97 -13.59
N PRO A 23 1.66 1.94 -13.17
CA PRO A 23 2.55 1.77 -12.03
C PRO A 23 1.80 1.32 -10.77
N MET A 24 2.35 0.35 -10.02
CA MET A 24 1.68 -0.20 -8.83
C MET A 24 1.27 0.89 -7.84
N ILE A 25 2.12 1.89 -7.62
CA ILE A 25 1.81 3.01 -6.70
C ILE A 25 0.59 3.82 -7.14
N MET A 26 0.38 4.00 -8.45
CA MET A 26 -0.77 4.71 -9.00
C MET A 26 -2.06 3.96 -8.69
N ARG A 27 -2.04 2.63 -8.83
CA ARG A 27 -3.16 1.77 -8.48
C ARG A 27 -3.50 1.87 -7.00
N VAL A 28 -2.48 1.71 -6.12
CA VAL A 28 -2.68 1.84 -4.66
C VAL A 28 -3.29 3.21 -4.31
N VAL A 29 -2.73 4.30 -4.83
CA VAL A 29 -3.24 5.66 -4.57
C VAL A 29 -4.67 5.82 -5.10
N GLY A 30 -4.97 5.26 -6.27
CA GLY A 30 -6.31 5.28 -6.86
C GLY A 30 -7.37 4.69 -5.91
N GLU A 31 -7.07 3.54 -5.30
CA GLU A 31 -8.00 2.83 -4.42
C GLU A 31 -8.17 3.49 -3.04
N ILE A 32 -7.09 4.08 -2.48
CA ILE A 32 -7.16 4.67 -1.13
C ILE A 32 -7.61 6.14 -1.12
N ARG A 33 -7.61 6.83 -2.26
CA ARG A 33 -7.88 8.28 -2.30
C ARG A 33 -9.25 8.71 -1.76
N ASN A 34 -10.25 7.85 -1.89
CA ASN A 34 -11.60 8.11 -1.39
C ASN A 34 -11.77 7.75 0.11
N LEU A 35 -10.79 7.07 0.69
CA LEU A 35 -10.78 6.67 2.10
C LEU A 35 -10.04 7.70 2.99
N CYS A 36 -9.33 8.65 2.38
CA CYS A 36 -8.42 9.54 3.08
C CYS A 36 -8.61 11.00 2.63
N ASN A 37 -8.56 11.93 3.58
CA ASN A 37 -8.58 13.36 3.26
C ASN A 37 -7.20 13.89 2.77
N ARG A 38 -6.13 13.19 3.09
CA ARG A 38 -4.75 13.54 2.76
C ARG A 38 -3.93 12.29 2.56
N ILE A 39 -3.08 12.28 1.55
CA ILE A 39 -2.17 11.18 1.27
C ILE A 39 -0.73 11.71 1.25
N ILE A 40 0.13 11.08 2.04
CA ILE A 40 1.57 11.32 2.04
C ILE A 40 2.27 10.08 1.50
N LEU A 41 3.08 10.26 0.49
CA LEU A 41 3.97 9.24 -0.07
C LEU A 41 5.38 9.44 0.47
N VAL A 42 5.83 8.55 1.34
CA VAL A 42 7.22 8.58 1.82
C VAL A 42 8.10 7.77 0.89
N TYR A 43 9.14 8.38 0.36
CA TYR A 43 10.08 7.77 -0.58
C TYR A 43 11.53 7.84 -0.07
N SER A 44 12.42 7.00 -0.59
CA SER A 44 13.86 7.00 -0.32
C SER A 44 14.65 7.54 -1.52
N ASP A 45 15.97 7.73 -1.37
CA ASP A 45 16.83 8.07 -2.51
C ASP A 45 16.72 7.05 -3.64
N HIS A 46 16.61 5.77 -3.29
CA HIS A 46 16.44 4.68 -4.26
C HIS A 46 15.13 4.79 -5.06
N THR A 47 14.07 5.31 -4.46
CA THR A 47 12.74 5.44 -5.08
C THR A 47 12.39 6.88 -5.48
N SER A 48 13.38 7.78 -5.54
CA SER A 48 13.19 9.22 -5.82
C SER A 48 12.39 9.53 -7.10
N ARG A 49 12.42 8.65 -8.10
CA ARG A 49 11.65 8.77 -9.34
C ARG A 49 10.13 8.80 -9.13
N VAL A 50 9.62 8.35 -7.97
CA VAL A 50 8.18 8.47 -7.67
C VAL A 50 7.72 9.92 -7.50
N VAL A 51 8.65 10.86 -7.25
CA VAL A 51 8.35 12.29 -7.13
C VAL A 51 7.74 12.86 -8.41
N ASP A 52 8.15 12.35 -9.58
CA ASP A 52 7.61 12.79 -10.87
C ASP A 52 6.09 12.50 -10.96
N LEU A 53 5.61 11.43 -10.32
CA LEU A 53 4.19 11.12 -10.24
C LEU A 53 3.43 12.10 -9.33
N CYS A 54 4.03 12.52 -8.21
CA CYS A 54 3.42 13.48 -7.30
C CYS A 54 3.27 14.87 -7.95
N MET A 55 4.23 15.27 -8.78
CA MET A 55 4.21 16.54 -9.52
C MET A 55 3.28 16.49 -10.74
N GLY A 56 2.83 15.31 -11.14
CA GLY A 56 2.01 15.04 -12.32
C GLY A 56 0.68 14.36 -11.98
N PRO A 57 0.49 13.11 -12.37
CA PRO A 57 -0.81 12.42 -12.31
C PRO A 57 -1.36 12.19 -10.89
N MET A 58 -0.50 12.22 -9.86
CA MET A 58 -0.92 12.12 -8.44
C MET A 58 -0.96 13.48 -7.72
N GLY A 59 -1.27 14.57 -8.39
CA GLY A 59 -1.12 15.94 -7.88
C GLY A 59 -1.81 16.28 -6.54
N SER A 60 -2.63 15.39 -5.98
CA SER A 60 -3.19 15.50 -4.63
C SER A 60 -2.37 14.75 -3.55
N VAL A 61 -1.26 14.12 -3.94
CA VAL A 61 -0.39 13.32 -3.06
C VAL A 61 0.85 14.14 -2.72
N GLU A 62 1.14 14.28 -1.44
CA GLU A 62 2.36 14.93 -0.98
C GLU A 62 3.52 13.93 -0.94
N CYS A 63 4.58 14.19 -1.68
CA CYS A 63 5.80 13.40 -1.63
C CYS A 63 6.74 13.91 -0.55
N VAL A 64 7.13 13.06 0.38
CA VAL A 64 8.06 13.37 1.47
C VAL A 64 9.26 12.43 1.40
N LYS A 65 10.46 12.99 1.40
CA LYS A 65 11.68 12.18 1.47
C LYS A 65 11.84 11.60 2.86
N GLY A 66 11.99 10.28 2.95
CA GLY A 66 12.32 9.59 4.18
C GLY A 66 13.73 9.90 4.68
N VAL A 67 13.99 9.59 5.93
CA VAL A 67 15.28 9.83 6.60
C VAL A 67 16.20 8.60 6.59
N GLY A 68 15.67 7.44 6.17
CA GLY A 68 16.41 6.20 5.99
C GLY A 68 16.11 5.14 7.04
N GLY A 69 15.32 4.17 6.67
CA GLY A 69 14.84 3.08 7.51
C GLY A 69 13.33 3.13 7.69
N TYR A 70 12.71 1.95 7.70
CA TYR A 70 11.25 1.87 7.75
C TYR A 70 10.65 2.51 9.00
N VAL A 71 11.26 2.29 10.16
CA VAL A 71 10.75 2.78 11.45
C VAL A 71 10.84 4.31 11.54
N GLU A 72 11.95 4.87 11.10
CA GLU A 72 12.21 6.30 11.10
C GLU A 72 11.30 7.01 10.09
N ASP A 73 11.13 6.43 8.92
CA ASP A 73 10.24 6.93 7.87
C ASP A 73 8.76 6.87 8.31
N LEU A 74 8.37 5.81 9.01
CA LEU A 74 7.03 5.68 9.59
C LEU A 74 6.78 6.75 10.66
N LYS A 75 7.72 6.96 11.59
CA LYS A 75 7.63 8.01 12.60
C LYS A 75 7.53 9.40 11.96
N LEU A 76 8.34 9.66 10.92
CA LEU A 76 8.25 10.90 10.16
C LEU A 76 6.84 11.08 9.58
N ALA A 77 6.31 10.06 8.89
CA ALA A 77 4.98 10.12 8.29
C ALA A 77 3.87 10.38 9.32
N LEU A 78 3.89 9.65 10.45
CA LEU A 78 2.89 9.80 11.52
C LEU A 78 2.94 11.17 12.21
N ASN A 79 4.08 11.86 12.18
CA ASN A 79 4.19 13.23 12.69
C ASN A 79 3.64 14.29 11.72
N LEU A 80 3.50 13.96 10.46
CA LEU A 80 3.00 14.87 9.41
C LEU A 80 1.49 14.77 9.19
N VAL A 81 0.82 13.78 9.78
CA VAL A 81 -0.62 13.54 9.62
C VAL A 81 -1.38 13.60 10.93
N SER A 82 -2.67 13.88 10.84
CA SER A 82 -3.60 13.69 11.96
C SER A 82 -3.96 12.21 12.09
N LEU A 83 -4.21 11.78 13.31
CA LEU A 83 -4.71 10.43 13.59
C LEU A 83 -6.25 10.41 13.58
N PRO A 84 -6.88 9.31 13.22
CA PRO A 84 -6.25 8.05 12.83
C PRO A 84 -5.58 8.13 11.46
N ALA A 85 -4.49 7.38 11.27
CA ALA A 85 -3.72 7.33 10.04
C ALA A 85 -3.61 5.89 9.51
N LEU A 86 -3.95 5.70 8.24
CA LEU A 86 -3.80 4.42 7.55
C LEU A 86 -2.44 4.38 6.83
N VAL A 87 -1.62 3.41 7.18
CA VAL A 87 -0.36 3.11 6.48
C VAL A 87 -0.60 1.98 5.49
N VAL A 88 -0.20 2.20 4.24
CA VAL A 88 -0.37 1.22 3.15
C VAL A 88 0.96 1.05 2.41
N PRO A 89 1.39 -0.18 2.09
CA PRO A 89 2.50 -0.43 1.19
C PRO A 89 2.22 0.10 -0.22
N ALA A 90 3.28 0.44 -0.96
CA ALA A 90 3.17 0.98 -2.32
C ALA A 90 3.20 -0.10 -3.41
N ASP A 91 3.22 -1.35 -3.03
CA ASP A 91 3.45 -2.54 -3.86
C ASP A 91 2.33 -3.58 -3.78
N MET A 92 1.13 -3.14 -3.42
CA MET A 92 -0.10 -3.95 -3.39
C MET A 92 -1.04 -3.55 -4.54
N PRO A 93 -0.77 -3.95 -5.79
CA PRO A 93 -1.45 -3.43 -6.98
C PRO A 93 -2.95 -3.79 -7.10
N PHE A 94 -3.43 -4.72 -6.30
CA PHE A 94 -4.83 -5.17 -6.30
C PHE A 94 -5.57 -4.84 -5.01
N ILE A 95 -4.98 -3.98 -4.16
CA ILE A 95 -5.63 -3.62 -2.89
C ILE A 95 -7.08 -3.17 -3.16
N ASP A 96 -8.02 -3.74 -2.41
CA ASP A 96 -9.45 -3.56 -2.66
C ASP A 96 -10.04 -2.59 -1.63
N PRO A 97 -10.70 -1.50 -2.06
CA PRO A 97 -11.29 -0.53 -1.15
C PRO A 97 -12.36 -1.13 -0.24
N VAL A 98 -13.10 -2.15 -0.68
CA VAL A 98 -14.12 -2.81 0.16
C VAL A 98 -13.47 -3.58 1.30
N ILE A 99 -12.32 -4.24 1.04
CA ILE A 99 -11.54 -4.89 2.11
C ILE A 99 -11.01 -3.84 3.08
N LEU A 100 -10.48 -2.73 2.57
CA LEU A 100 -9.98 -1.64 3.42
C LEU A 100 -11.09 -1.00 4.26
N GLU A 101 -12.25 -0.73 3.69
CA GLU A 101 -13.40 -0.21 4.43
C GLU A 101 -13.84 -1.16 5.55
N GLY A 102 -13.97 -2.45 5.23
CA GLY A 102 -14.28 -3.49 6.22
C GLY A 102 -13.22 -3.61 7.32
N PHE A 103 -11.95 -3.49 6.96
CA PHE A 103 -10.84 -3.42 7.91
C PHE A 103 -10.94 -2.18 8.80
N LEU A 104 -11.12 -0.99 8.22
CA LEU A 104 -11.21 0.27 8.96
C LEU A 104 -12.36 0.27 9.96
N LEU A 105 -13.53 -0.22 9.58
CA LEU A 105 -14.68 -0.35 10.48
C LEU A 105 -14.36 -1.21 11.71
N LYS A 106 -13.73 -2.38 11.51
CA LYS A 106 -13.32 -3.26 12.59
C LYS A 106 -12.21 -2.65 13.44
N ALA A 107 -11.19 -2.07 12.79
CA ALA A 107 -10.04 -1.48 13.46
C ALA A 107 -10.39 -0.27 14.34
N LEU A 108 -11.35 0.55 13.91
CA LEU A 108 -11.84 1.67 14.71
C LEU A 108 -12.61 1.22 15.96
N LEU A 109 -13.24 0.06 15.92
CA LEU A 109 -13.95 -0.54 17.06
C LEU A 109 -13.02 -1.34 17.98
N THR A 110 -11.85 -1.71 17.54
CA THR A 110 -10.84 -2.45 18.31
C THR A 110 -10.25 -1.52 19.38
N PRO A 111 -10.05 -1.95 20.65
CA PRO A 111 -9.51 -1.08 21.71
C PRO A 111 -8.07 -0.65 21.48
N GLU A 112 -7.24 -1.52 20.93
CA GLU A 112 -5.81 -1.32 20.74
C GLU A 112 -5.53 -0.11 19.82
N PRO A 113 -4.52 0.72 20.18
CA PRO A 113 -4.19 1.94 19.41
C PRO A 113 -3.58 1.67 18.04
N VAL A 114 -3.01 0.50 17.81
CA VAL A 114 -2.44 0.09 16.52
C VAL A 114 -3.13 -1.18 16.04
N VAL A 115 -3.66 -1.20 14.84
CA VAL A 115 -4.38 -2.37 14.31
C VAL A 115 -3.83 -2.74 12.94
N ASN A 116 -3.38 -3.98 12.79
CA ASN A 116 -2.84 -4.52 11.55
C ASN A 116 -3.91 -5.26 10.76
N LEU A 117 -3.85 -5.16 9.45
CA LEU A 117 -4.56 -6.05 8.53
C LEU A 117 -3.69 -7.29 8.31
N VAL A 118 -4.29 -8.46 8.51
CA VAL A 118 -3.64 -9.76 8.30
C VAL A 118 -4.46 -10.56 7.30
N ASP A 119 -3.83 -11.07 6.26
CA ASP A 119 -4.46 -12.03 5.37
C ASP A 119 -4.39 -13.43 5.96
N ALA A 120 -5.51 -14.17 5.95
CA ALA A 120 -5.61 -15.50 6.56
C ALA A 120 -4.63 -16.52 5.97
N SER A 121 -4.22 -16.35 4.70
CA SER A 121 -3.32 -17.25 3.99
C SER A 121 -1.87 -16.77 3.90
N ARG A 122 -1.68 -15.43 3.87
CA ARG A 122 -0.36 -14.79 3.63
C ARG A 122 0.27 -14.22 4.90
N GLY A 123 -0.52 -13.98 5.96
CA GLY A 123 -0.06 -13.31 7.18
C GLY A 123 -0.14 -11.79 7.10
N PRO A 124 0.71 -11.05 7.84
CA PRO A 124 0.73 -9.59 7.85
C PRO A 124 1.04 -9.01 6.47
N VAL A 125 0.19 -8.12 5.98
CA VAL A 125 0.32 -7.51 4.63
C VAL A 125 0.84 -6.07 4.65
N GLY A 126 1.29 -5.59 5.81
CA GLY A 126 1.87 -4.26 5.96
C GLY A 126 0.86 -3.09 5.96
N VAL A 127 -0.44 -3.36 5.90
CA VAL A 127 -1.50 -2.36 6.09
C VAL A 127 -1.80 -2.23 7.58
N THR A 128 -1.70 -0.99 8.11
CA THR A 128 -1.87 -0.73 9.55
C THR A 128 -2.64 0.56 9.78
N LEU A 129 -3.63 0.52 10.66
CA LEU A 129 -4.30 1.72 11.18
C LEU A 129 -3.66 2.14 12.50
N PHE A 130 -3.17 3.36 12.56
CA PHE A 130 -2.66 4.02 13.77
C PHE A 130 -3.75 4.96 14.30
N LYS A 131 -4.32 4.66 15.46
CA LYS A 131 -5.19 5.56 16.24
C LYS A 131 -4.38 6.42 17.19
N GLU A 132 -3.22 5.88 17.63
CA GLU A 132 -2.18 6.59 18.37
C GLU A 132 -0.82 6.28 17.70
N ARG A 133 0.23 7.06 18.02
CA ARG A 133 1.54 6.92 17.38
C ARG A 133 2.31 5.68 17.82
N GLU A 134 1.97 5.14 18.97
CA GLU A 134 2.57 3.94 19.57
C GLU A 134 1.59 3.26 20.52
N GLY A 135 1.88 2.04 20.96
CA GLY A 135 1.10 1.31 21.94
C GLY A 135 0.96 -0.18 21.57
N SER A 136 0.05 -0.85 22.28
CA SER A 136 -0.31 -2.23 21.99
C SER A 136 -0.97 -2.35 20.62
N TRP A 137 -0.90 -3.53 20.03
CA TRP A 137 -1.51 -3.78 18.72
C TRP A 137 -2.46 -4.97 18.75
N ALA A 138 -3.37 -4.98 17.80
CA ALA A 138 -4.23 -6.11 17.48
C ALA A 138 -4.21 -6.40 15.98
N ASP A 139 -4.64 -7.57 15.60
CA ASP A 139 -4.75 -8.00 14.22
C ASP A 139 -6.22 -8.19 13.83
N VAL A 140 -6.59 -7.67 12.68
CA VAL A 140 -7.85 -7.96 12.01
C VAL A 140 -7.56 -8.90 10.85
N VAL A 141 -8.00 -10.14 10.99
CA VAL A 141 -7.79 -11.18 9.98
C VAL A 141 -8.90 -11.14 8.94
N VAL A 142 -8.53 -11.18 7.67
CA VAL A 142 -9.44 -11.26 6.53
C VAL A 142 -8.95 -12.32 5.54
N ASP A 143 -9.82 -12.79 4.67
CA ASP A 143 -9.48 -13.60 3.50
C ASP A 143 -9.55 -12.70 2.27
N GLY A 144 -8.41 -12.16 1.86
CA GLY A 144 -8.30 -11.19 0.77
C GLY A 144 -7.88 -11.81 -0.57
N GLY A 145 -7.31 -13.00 -0.53
CA GLY A 145 -6.80 -13.67 -1.72
C GLY A 145 -5.80 -12.80 -2.49
N TYR A 146 -5.94 -12.71 -3.82
CA TYR A 146 -5.05 -11.89 -4.65
C TYR A 146 -5.18 -10.37 -4.40
N LYS A 147 -6.28 -9.91 -3.80
CA LYS A 147 -6.51 -8.49 -3.50
C LYS A 147 -5.57 -7.95 -2.43
N LEU A 148 -4.93 -8.82 -1.67
CA LEU A 148 -3.92 -8.47 -0.68
C LEU A 148 -2.52 -8.99 -1.09
N LEU A 149 -2.31 -9.27 -2.39
CA LEU A 149 -0.99 -9.61 -2.90
C LEU A 149 -0.06 -8.41 -2.81
N ASP A 150 1.04 -8.57 -2.08
CA ASP A 150 2.20 -7.70 -2.11
C ASP A 150 3.27 -8.26 -3.06
N VAL A 151 3.88 -7.39 -3.85
CA VAL A 151 4.88 -7.78 -4.84
C VAL A 151 6.27 -7.62 -4.25
N ASP A 152 6.80 -8.66 -3.62
CA ASP A 152 8.12 -8.66 -2.98
C ASP A 152 9.23 -9.30 -3.82
N THR A 153 8.85 -10.21 -4.71
CA THR A 153 9.75 -10.98 -5.57
C THR A 153 9.32 -10.91 -7.03
N TRP A 154 10.19 -11.35 -7.95
CA TRP A 154 9.83 -11.50 -9.35
C TRP A 154 8.70 -12.52 -9.56
N SER A 155 8.61 -13.56 -8.72
CA SER A 155 7.51 -14.52 -8.76
C SER A 155 6.17 -13.86 -8.43
N ASP A 156 6.13 -12.97 -7.43
CA ASP A 156 4.92 -12.23 -7.08
C ASP A 156 4.52 -11.27 -8.21
N TYR A 157 5.51 -10.65 -8.86
CA TYR A 157 5.27 -9.79 -10.01
C TYR A 157 4.69 -10.56 -11.20
N GLU A 158 5.22 -11.76 -11.50
CA GLU A 158 4.68 -12.63 -12.53
C GLU A 158 3.26 -13.09 -12.20
N GLU A 159 2.98 -13.39 -10.92
CA GLU A 159 1.63 -13.67 -10.44
C GLU A 159 0.71 -12.47 -10.66
N ALA A 160 1.13 -11.26 -10.30
CA ALA A 160 0.37 -10.03 -10.52
C ALA A 160 0.06 -9.80 -12.00
N VAL A 161 1.03 -10.00 -12.90
CA VAL A 161 0.82 -9.88 -14.35
C VAL A 161 -0.17 -10.93 -14.87
N ARG A 162 -0.13 -12.16 -14.35
CA ARG A 162 -1.08 -13.22 -14.69
C ARG A 162 -2.50 -12.85 -14.26
N ILE A 163 -2.68 -12.40 -13.01
CA ILE A 163 -3.97 -11.95 -12.49
C ILE A 163 -4.55 -10.83 -13.38
N CYS A 164 -3.72 -9.88 -13.83
CA CYS A 164 -4.18 -8.85 -14.77
C CYS A 164 -4.77 -9.41 -16.04
N ARG A 165 -4.12 -10.42 -16.65
CA ARG A 165 -4.62 -11.05 -17.88
C ARG A 165 -5.97 -11.73 -17.64
N ASP A 166 -6.09 -12.45 -16.53
CA ASP A 166 -7.31 -13.17 -16.17
C ASP A 166 -8.49 -12.19 -15.94
N ILE A 167 -8.25 -11.08 -15.22
CA ILE A 167 -9.27 -10.04 -15.00
C ILE A 167 -9.71 -9.40 -16.33
N MET A 168 -8.77 -9.12 -17.24
CA MET A 168 -9.09 -8.53 -18.55
C MET A 168 -9.91 -9.49 -19.41
N VAL A 169 -9.58 -10.77 -19.41
CA VAL A 169 -10.32 -11.79 -20.18
C VAL A 169 -11.75 -11.92 -19.66
N VAL A 170 -11.96 -11.98 -18.35
CA VAL A 170 -13.29 -12.07 -17.74
C VAL A 170 -14.10 -10.80 -17.99
N GLY A 171 -13.48 -9.62 -17.91
CA GLY A 171 -14.15 -8.33 -18.18
C GLY A 171 -14.59 -8.14 -19.64
N TRP A 172 -14.02 -8.88 -20.60
CA TRP A 172 -14.44 -8.88 -22.01
C TRP A 172 -15.60 -9.85 -22.28
N ALA A 173 -15.75 -10.89 -21.46
CA ALA A 173 -16.81 -11.89 -21.60
C ALA A 173 -18.19 -11.43 -21.12
N HIS A 174 -18.27 -10.29 -20.46
CA HIS A 174 -19.50 -9.72 -19.86
C HIS A 174 -19.93 -8.36 -20.47
N ARG A 175 -19.41 -8.01 -21.68
CA ARG A 175 -19.87 -6.84 -22.47
C ARG A 175 -20.58 -7.23 -23.74
#